data_5a6f11bed40ea1dec28bade4f534cee7
#
_entry.id   5a6f11bed40ea1dec28bade4f534cee7
#
_cell.length_a   1.000
_cell.length_b   1.000
_cell.length_c   1.000
_cell.angle_alpha   90.00
_cell.angle_beta   90.00
_cell.angle_gamma   90.00
#
_symmetry.space_group_name_H-M   'P 1'
#
loop_
_entity.id
_entity.type
_entity.pdbx_description
1 polymer ?
#
loop_
_entity_poly.entity_id
_entity_poly.type
_entity_poly.pdbx_seq_one_letter_code
_entity_poly.pdbx_strand_id
1 'polypeptide(L)'
;DHIIDKKKNTIDPAWMDRVEEVVRYAYTNGMYVIINLHHDGGGDPDFGAWIRSASEGDKTKTEVFERYKALWTQIASRFQNYSDYLIFESMNEVGFDDMEENKAFALLNEFNQTFVDTVRSSGGNNAKRHLLIAGYWTDIEKTCTGIENGTFKMPKDTIKDREILSVHYYTPWQFCTTNQQNTWGSKEEIKQMHDLIDQLDKTCVKKEIPVIVGEYGFGPNDPASCRYFAENFVKYTYDKGIASFLWDNGEQYDRTKMEWKLNGLIDALKRATSHKSYTINKK
;
A
#
# COMPACT_ATOMS: atom_id res chain seq x y z
N ASP A 1 2.12 18.68 -5.76
CA ASP A 1 1.84 20.07 -6.13
C ASP A 1 1.08 20.88 -5.09
N HIS A 2 0.75 20.28 -3.93
CA HIS A 2 0.08 21.00 -2.84
C HIS A 2 1.08 21.52 -1.79
N ILE A 3 2.28 21.92 -2.23
CA ILE A 3 3.29 22.59 -1.39
C ILE A 3 3.31 24.08 -1.73
N ILE A 4 2.90 24.93 -0.80
CA ILE A 4 2.82 26.39 -0.97
C ILE A 4 4.14 27.11 -0.64
N ASP A 5 5.01 26.53 0.17
CA ASP A 5 6.35 27.01 0.45
C ASP A 5 7.37 25.86 0.26
N LYS A 6 8.05 25.86 -0.89
CA LYS A 6 9.04 24.84 -1.25
C LYS A 6 10.29 24.85 -0.35
N LYS A 7 10.61 25.99 0.28
CA LYS A 7 11.78 26.08 1.18
C LYS A 7 11.49 25.44 2.55
N LYS A 8 10.26 25.56 3.02
CA LYS A 8 9.80 25.00 4.28
C LYS A 8 9.03 23.68 4.12
N ASN A 9 8.81 23.24 2.88
CA ASN A 9 7.98 22.10 2.56
C ASN A 9 6.58 22.16 3.19
N THR A 10 5.96 23.36 3.16
CA THR A 10 4.66 23.60 3.80
C THR A 10 3.54 23.10 2.91
N ILE A 11 2.73 22.18 3.43
CA ILE A 11 1.53 21.68 2.74
C ILE A 11 0.48 22.78 2.71
N ASP A 12 -0.23 22.94 1.58
CA ASP A 12 -1.37 23.83 1.47
C ASP A 12 -2.44 23.46 2.52
N PRO A 13 -2.80 24.37 3.42
CA PRO A 13 -3.83 24.13 4.43
C PRO A 13 -5.18 23.73 3.82
N ALA A 14 -5.59 24.34 2.70
CA ALA A 14 -6.84 24.01 2.03
C ALA A 14 -6.82 22.57 1.46
N TRP A 15 -5.66 22.12 0.97
CA TRP A 15 -5.48 20.72 0.58
C TRP A 15 -5.55 19.78 1.78
N MET A 16 -4.90 20.12 2.89
CA MET A 16 -4.95 19.33 4.10
C MET A 16 -6.38 19.22 4.67
N ASP A 17 -7.15 20.32 4.60
CA ASP A 17 -8.58 20.32 4.97
C ASP A 17 -9.38 19.37 4.07
N ARG A 18 -9.09 19.35 2.77
CA ARG A 18 -9.74 18.40 1.84
C ARG A 18 -9.35 16.95 2.12
N VAL A 19 -8.10 16.67 2.43
CA VAL A 19 -7.65 15.33 2.83
C VAL A 19 -8.38 14.87 4.09
N GLU A 20 -8.47 15.72 5.11
CA GLU A 20 -9.20 15.40 6.34
C GLU A 20 -10.70 15.18 6.09
N GLU A 21 -11.33 15.97 5.23
CA GLU A 21 -12.73 15.78 4.85
C GLU A 21 -12.95 14.38 4.24
N VAL A 22 -12.08 13.94 3.32
CA VAL A 22 -12.15 12.61 2.71
C VAL A 22 -11.91 11.50 3.74
N VAL A 23 -10.92 11.66 4.61
CA VAL A 23 -10.67 10.75 5.74
C VAL A 23 -11.94 10.60 6.59
N ARG A 24 -12.61 11.70 6.91
CA ARG A 24 -13.83 11.69 7.73
C ARG A 24 -14.98 10.95 7.08
N TYR A 25 -15.11 10.95 5.76
CA TYR A 25 -16.17 10.19 5.08
C TYR A 25 -16.14 8.69 5.43
N ALA A 26 -14.98 8.09 5.47
CA ALA A 26 -14.84 6.68 5.87
C ALA A 26 -14.77 6.51 7.40
N TYR A 27 -13.97 7.33 8.08
CA TYR A 27 -13.74 7.25 9.51
C TYR A 27 -15.03 7.36 10.34
N THR A 28 -15.93 8.31 10.02
CA THR A 28 -17.19 8.50 10.72
C THR A 28 -18.22 7.38 10.47
N ASN A 29 -17.98 6.57 9.43
CA ASN A 29 -18.74 5.36 9.13
C ASN A 29 -18.13 4.08 9.75
N GLY A 30 -17.16 4.23 10.66
CA GLY A 30 -16.54 3.11 11.37
C GLY A 30 -15.59 2.27 10.49
N MET A 31 -15.10 2.83 9.39
CA MET A 31 -14.12 2.18 8.53
C MET A 31 -12.70 2.49 9.00
N TYR A 32 -11.79 1.54 8.82
CA TYR A 32 -10.37 1.83 8.85
C TYR A 32 -9.99 2.67 7.64
N VAL A 33 -9.13 3.64 7.83
CA VAL A 33 -8.63 4.54 6.78
C VAL A 33 -7.12 4.48 6.76
N ILE A 34 -6.54 4.32 5.58
CA ILE A 34 -5.10 4.40 5.37
C ILE A 34 -4.81 5.67 4.56
N ILE A 35 -3.87 6.48 5.00
CA ILE A 35 -3.36 7.62 4.23
C ILE A 35 -1.86 7.48 4.03
N ASN A 36 -1.38 7.85 2.84
CA ASN A 36 0.03 7.79 2.47
C ASN A 36 0.48 9.02 1.66
N LEU A 37 1.78 9.09 1.39
CA LEU A 37 2.34 9.93 0.34
C LEU A 37 2.35 9.11 -0.95
N HIS A 38 1.40 9.38 -1.89
CA HIS A 38 1.16 8.47 -3.01
C HIS A 38 2.15 8.70 -4.18
N HIS A 39 2.16 9.86 -4.83
CA HIS A 39 3.06 10.16 -5.95
C HIS A 39 4.48 10.54 -5.47
N ASP A 40 5.17 9.61 -4.86
CA ASP A 40 6.41 9.80 -4.12
C ASP A 40 7.63 9.15 -4.78
N GLY A 41 7.45 8.05 -5.48
CA GLY A 41 8.54 7.27 -6.04
C GLY A 41 8.26 6.64 -7.40
N GLY A 42 7.05 6.78 -7.93
CA GLY A 42 6.67 6.23 -9.22
C GLY A 42 7.60 6.62 -10.35
N GLY A 43 7.67 5.80 -11.40
CA GLY A 43 8.62 5.95 -12.50
C GLY A 43 8.46 7.21 -13.37
N ASP A 44 7.40 7.99 -13.16
CA ASP A 44 7.12 9.20 -13.93
C ASP A 44 7.56 10.46 -13.14
N PRO A 45 8.65 11.13 -13.57
CA PRO A 45 9.13 12.35 -12.92
C PRO A 45 8.09 13.50 -12.92
N ASP A 46 7.15 13.50 -13.85
CA ASP A 46 6.10 14.52 -13.94
C ASP A 46 5.02 14.32 -12.86
N PHE A 47 4.87 13.12 -12.33
CA PHE A 47 3.95 12.78 -11.24
C PHE A 47 4.60 12.68 -9.86
N GLY A 48 5.82 13.13 -9.68
CA GLY A 48 6.37 13.38 -8.36
C GLY A 48 7.28 12.32 -7.76
N ALA A 49 8.01 11.58 -8.60
CA ALA A 49 9.06 10.63 -8.17
C ALA A 49 10.21 11.26 -7.35
N TRP A 50 9.87 12.19 -6.46
CA TRP A 50 10.84 13.02 -5.74
C TRP A 50 11.61 12.23 -4.66
N ILE A 51 11.05 11.17 -4.08
CA ILE A 51 11.76 10.33 -3.11
C ILE A 51 12.91 9.59 -3.79
N ARG A 52 12.71 9.12 -5.04
CA ARG A 52 13.76 8.41 -5.79
C ARG A 52 15.01 9.25 -6.01
N SER A 53 14.90 10.57 -6.12
CA SER A 53 16.04 11.46 -6.29
C SER A 53 17.02 11.42 -5.10
N ALA A 54 16.65 10.82 -3.96
CA ALA A 54 17.59 10.56 -2.86
C ALA A 54 18.77 9.66 -3.26
N SER A 55 18.69 8.92 -4.38
CA SER A 55 19.78 8.12 -4.93
C SER A 55 20.84 8.95 -5.70
N GLU A 56 20.53 10.21 -6.06
CA GLU A 56 21.35 11.02 -6.95
C GLU A 56 22.59 11.65 -6.26
N GLY A 57 22.73 11.52 -4.95
CA GLY A 57 23.89 11.97 -4.17
C GLY A 57 23.54 12.56 -2.81
N ASP A 58 24.54 12.75 -1.95
CA ASP A 58 24.36 13.09 -0.54
C ASP A 58 23.58 14.38 -0.31
N LYS A 59 23.79 15.41 -1.13
CA LYS A 59 23.05 16.67 -1.01
C LYS A 59 21.57 16.48 -1.31
N THR A 60 21.27 15.86 -2.42
CA THR A 60 19.87 15.56 -2.82
C THR A 60 19.20 14.64 -1.81
N LYS A 61 19.91 13.62 -1.35
CA LYS A 61 19.44 12.75 -0.26
C LYS A 61 19.02 13.57 0.97
N THR A 62 19.88 14.46 1.43
CA THR A 62 19.58 15.32 2.59
C THR A 62 18.32 16.15 2.37
N GLU A 63 18.20 16.83 1.23
CA GLU A 63 17.04 17.66 0.88
C GLU A 63 15.73 16.82 0.81
N VAL A 64 15.81 15.62 0.25
CA VAL A 64 14.67 14.70 0.17
C VAL A 64 14.23 14.22 1.54
N PHE A 65 15.16 13.85 2.43
CA PHE A 65 14.83 13.44 3.80
C PHE A 65 14.24 14.58 4.62
N GLU A 66 14.77 15.80 4.50
CA GLU A 66 14.20 17.00 5.13
C GLU A 66 12.76 17.23 4.67
N ARG A 67 12.50 17.13 3.36
CA ARG A 67 11.15 17.24 2.78
C ARG A 67 10.23 16.14 3.31
N TYR A 68 10.67 14.89 3.27
CA TYR A 68 9.89 13.75 3.73
C TYR A 68 9.48 13.88 5.20
N LYS A 69 10.43 14.22 6.05
CA LYS A 69 10.20 14.47 7.47
C LYS A 69 9.27 15.66 7.72
N ALA A 70 9.44 16.76 6.98
CA ALA A 70 8.57 17.93 7.10
C ALA A 70 7.12 17.63 6.72
N LEU A 71 6.89 16.84 5.67
CA LEU A 71 5.54 16.44 5.25
C LEU A 71 4.90 15.53 6.30
N TRP A 72 5.60 14.48 6.75
CA TRP A 72 5.06 13.58 7.77
C TRP A 72 4.83 14.27 9.11
N THR A 73 5.66 15.25 9.50
CA THR A 73 5.42 16.06 10.70
C THR A 73 4.09 16.79 10.62
N GLN A 74 3.78 17.42 9.49
CA GLN A 74 2.51 18.15 9.29
C GLN A 74 1.31 17.20 9.25
N ILE A 75 1.40 16.07 8.54
CA ILE A 75 0.36 15.05 8.49
C ILE A 75 0.12 14.48 9.89
N ALA A 76 1.16 14.05 10.58
CA ALA A 76 1.06 13.46 11.90
C ALA A 76 0.46 14.44 12.92
N SER A 77 0.84 15.72 12.86
CA SER A 77 0.26 16.78 13.71
C SER A 77 -1.22 16.99 13.43
N ARG A 78 -1.62 17.05 12.15
CA ARG A 78 -3.04 17.25 11.77
C ARG A 78 -3.94 16.14 12.30
N PHE A 79 -3.48 14.90 12.24
CA PHE A 79 -4.27 13.72 12.56
C PHE A 79 -3.96 13.09 13.93
N GLN A 80 -3.21 13.77 14.81
CA GLN A 80 -2.77 13.22 16.08
C GLN A 80 -3.88 12.75 17.02
N ASN A 81 -5.08 13.33 16.92
CA ASN A 81 -6.23 13.00 17.76
C ASN A 81 -7.15 11.92 17.19
N TYR A 82 -6.92 11.46 15.96
CA TYR A 82 -7.67 10.34 15.38
C TYR A 82 -7.26 9.03 16.05
N SER A 83 -8.23 8.13 16.24
CA SER A 83 -8.01 6.83 16.87
C SER A 83 -7.26 5.85 15.97
N ASP A 84 -7.13 4.59 16.41
CA ASP A 84 -6.50 3.48 15.68
C ASP A 84 -7.23 3.12 14.37
N TYR A 85 -8.41 3.68 14.09
CA TYR A 85 -9.09 3.54 12.78
C TYR A 85 -8.40 4.32 11.66
N LEU A 86 -7.53 5.28 11.97
CA LEU A 86 -6.69 5.94 10.98
C LEU A 86 -5.27 5.38 11.08
N ILE A 87 -4.78 4.84 9.99
CA ILE A 87 -3.48 4.23 9.83
C ILE A 87 -2.65 5.11 8.89
N PHE A 88 -1.36 5.23 9.13
CA PHE A 88 -0.45 5.92 8.23
C PHE A 88 0.42 4.91 7.50
N GLU A 89 0.62 5.11 6.20
CA GLU A 89 1.51 4.32 5.36
C GLU A 89 2.68 5.17 4.90
N SER A 90 3.90 4.65 5.06
CA SER A 90 5.14 5.43 4.90
C SER A 90 5.27 6.10 3.53
N MET A 91 4.96 5.38 2.48
CA MET A 91 5.01 5.80 1.08
C MET A 91 4.23 4.82 0.23
N ASN A 92 4.05 5.13 -1.06
CA ASN A 92 3.43 4.21 -2.00
C ASN A 92 4.48 3.22 -2.57
N GLU A 93 4.70 3.23 -3.86
CA GLU A 93 5.58 2.33 -4.60
C GLU A 93 6.97 2.98 -4.81
N VAL A 94 7.89 2.75 -3.88
CA VAL A 94 9.24 3.32 -3.93
C VAL A 94 10.30 2.23 -4.01
N GLY A 95 11.22 2.41 -4.95
CA GLY A 95 12.43 1.62 -5.12
C GLY A 95 13.53 2.46 -5.76
N PHE A 96 14.75 1.96 -5.75
CA PHE A 96 15.97 2.67 -6.19
C PHE A 96 16.77 1.77 -7.13
N ASP A 97 16.19 1.45 -8.31
CA ASP A 97 16.77 0.48 -9.25
C ASP A 97 18.08 0.97 -9.92
N ASP A 98 18.38 2.28 -9.80
CA ASP A 98 19.64 2.87 -10.29
C ASP A 98 20.82 2.67 -9.31
N MET A 99 20.56 2.04 -8.16
CA MET A 99 21.54 1.75 -7.12
C MET A 99 21.91 0.26 -7.08
N GLU A 100 23.04 -0.03 -6.47
CA GLU A 100 23.38 -1.40 -6.04
C GLU A 100 22.35 -1.86 -5.01
N GLU A 101 21.86 -3.11 -5.12
CA GLU A 101 20.70 -3.64 -4.42
C GLU A 101 20.75 -3.43 -2.89
N ASN A 102 21.88 -3.76 -2.26
CA ASN A 102 22.03 -3.59 -0.81
C ASN A 102 21.91 -2.11 -0.38
N LYS A 103 22.41 -1.18 -1.20
CA LYS A 103 22.30 0.25 -0.95
C LYS A 103 20.88 0.75 -1.16
N ALA A 104 20.21 0.23 -2.18
CA ALA A 104 18.80 0.53 -2.47
C ALA A 104 17.90 0.13 -1.31
N PHE A 105 18.05 -1.09 -0.81
CA PHE A 105 17.31 -1.53 0.39
C PHE A 105 17.69 -0.74 1.65
N ALA A 106 18.97 -0.42 1.84
CA ALA A 106 19.39 0.39 2.97
C ALA A 106 18.74 1.78 2.96
N LEU A 107 18.64 2.40 1.79
CA LEU A 107 17.98 3.70 1.62
C LEU A 107 16.47 3.62 1.90
N LEU A 108 15.78 2.58 1.41
CA LEU A 108 14.36 2.35 1.71
C LEU A 108 14.15 2.13 3.24
N ASN A 109 14.99 1.32 3.87
CA ASN A 109 14.92 1.10 5.31
C ASN A 109 15.11 2.41 6.11
N GLU A 110 15.98 3.31 5.64
CA GLU A 110 16.21 4.63 6.26
C GLU A 110 14.97 5.53 6.14
N PHE A 111 14.27 5.52 4.99
CA PHE A 111 12.98 6.22 4.84
C PHE A 111 11.92 5.66 5.78
N ASN A 112 11.75 4.35 5.82
CA ASN A 112 10.78 3.70 6.70
C ASN A 112 11.09 3.99 8.18
N GLN A 113 12.36 3.97 8.60
CA GLN A 113 12.75 4.35 9.96
C GLN A 113 12.45 5.82 10.25
N THR A 114 12.77 6.72 9.31
CA THR A 114 12.50 8.15 9.44
C THR A 114 11.00 8.42 9.59
N PHE A 115 10.18 7.69 8.88
CA PHE A 115 8.71 7.76 9.01
C PHE A 115 8.26 7.38 10.42
N VAL A 116 8.67 6.21 10.91
CA VAL A 116 8.29 5.72 12.25
C VAL A 116 8.72 6.73 13.32
N ASP A 117 9.98 7.16 13.30
CA ASP A 117 10.52 8.12 14.27
C ASP A 117 9.76 9.44 14.25
N THR A 118 9.44 9.95 13.06
CA THR A 118 8.71 11.21 12.88
C THR A 118 7.29 11.11 13.42
N VAL A 119 6.58 10.03 13.09
CA VAL A 119 5.20 9.84 13.55
C VAL A 119 5.18 9.63 15.08
N ARG A 120 6.03 8.78 15.63
CA ARG A 120 6.07 8.51 17.07
C ARG A 120 6.40 9.78 17.89
N SER A 121 7.35 10.59 17.42
CA SER A 121 7.74 11.84 18.10
C SER A 121 6.65 12.92 18.10
N SER A 122 5.66 12.84 17.20
CA SER A 122 4.58 13.82 17.14
C SER A 122 3.56 13.73 18.30
N GLY A 123 3.59 12.63 19.07
CA GLY A 123 2.77 12.47 20.27
C GLY A 123 1.30 12.20 20.01
N GLY A 124 0.45 12.41 21.02
CA GLY A 124 -0.98 12.11 20.94
C GLY A 124 -1.24 10.62 20.62
N ASN A 125 -2.25 10.32 19.82
CA ASN A 125 -2.54 8.95 19.41
C ASN A 125 -1.49 8.38 18.45
N ASN A 126 -0.63 9.22 17.86
CA ASN A 126 0.45 8.76 16.98
C ASN A 126 1.51 7.96 17.74
N ALA A 127 1.65 8.17 19.05
CA ALA A 127 2.55 7.38 19.89
C ALA A 127 2.26 5.87 19.85
N LYS A 128 1.03 5.46 19.49
CA LYS A 128 0.60 4.05 19.43
C LYS A 128 -0.20 3.68 18.17
N ARG A 129 -0.28 4.57 17.18
CA ARG A 129 -0.96 4.34 15.91
C ARG A 129 -0.34 3.16 15.16
N HIS A 130 -1.17 2.37 14.47
CA HIS A 130 -0.66 1.41 13.49
C HIS A 130 -0.02 2.14 12.31
N LEU A 131 1.14 1.64 11.89
CA LEU A 131 1.92 2.18 10.78
C LEU A 131 2.10 1.09 9.72
N LEU A 132 1.81 1.41 8.47
CA LEU A 132 2.13 0.58 7.33
C LEU A 132 3.53 0.93 6.82
N ILE A 133 4.34 -0.08 6.66
CA ILE A 133 5.73 0.01 6.22
C ILE A 133 5.78 -0.52 4.79
N ALA A 134 6.05 0.36 3.84
CA ALA A 134 6.10 0.01 2.43
C ALA A 134 7.27 -0.93 2.14
N GLY A 135 7.00 -2.03 1.46
CA GLY A 135 7.99 -2.92 0.89
C GLY A 135 8.73 -2.29 -0.29
N TYR A 136 9.77 -2.95 -0.79
CA TYR A 136 10.54 -2.47 -1.94
C TYR A 136 9.67 -2.52 -3.21
N TRP A 137 9.34 -1.35 -3.79
CA TRP A 137 8.31 -1.18 -4.83
C TRP A 137 6.93 -1.73 -4.43
N THR A 138 6.69 -1.98 -3.14
CA THR A 138 5.55 -2.79 -2.65
C THR A 138 5.42 -4.16 -3.34
N ASP A 139 6.46 -4.58 -4.05
CA ASP A 139 6.53 -5.88 -4.75
C ASP A 139 6.72 -7.01 -3.75
N ILE A 140 5.90 -8.06 -3.89
CA ILE A 140 5.88 -9.21 -2.96
C ILE A 140 7.20 -9.98 -3.01
N GLU A 141 7.68 -10.36 -4.20
CA GLU A 141 8.88 -11.19 -4.35
C GLU A 141 10.13 -10.44 -3.87
N LYS A 142 10.32 -9.20 -4.33
CA LYS A 142 11.47 -8.37 -3.92
C LYS A 142 11.48 -8.15 -2.42
N THR A 143 10.33 -7.81 -1.84
CA THR A 143 10.22 -7.55 -0.40
C THR A 143 10.47 -8.80 0.43
N CYS A 144 9.84 -9.92 0.07
CA CYS A 144 10.04 -11.20 0.77
C CYS A 144 11.50 -11.69 0.65
N THR A 145 12.10 -11.60 -0.53
CA THR A 145 13.51 -11.94 -0.74
C THR A 145 14.41 -11.04 0.12
N GLY A 146 14.12 -9.73 0.17
CA GLY A 146 14.84 -8.79 1.02
C GLY A 146 14.72 -9.11 2.51
N ILE A 147 13.57 -9.56 2.98
CA ILE A 147 13.38 -10.01 4.37
C ILE A 147 14.17 -11.31 4.65
N GLU A 148 14.13 -12.27 3.72
CA GLU A 148 14.80 -13.57 3.89
C GLU A 148 16.34 -13.43 3.90
N ASN A 149 16.90 -12.56 3.09
CA ASN A 149 18.35 -12.30 3.03
C ASN A 149 18.82 -11.19 4.00
N GLY A 150 17.88 -10.50 4.69
CA GLY A 150 18.18 -9.48 5.69
C GLY A 150 18.50 -8.09 5.13
N THR A 151 18.30 -7.85 3.84
CA THR A 151 18.45 -6.51 3.23
C THR A 151 17.28 -5.59 3.52
N PHE A 152 16.03 -6.08 3.43
CA PHE A 152 14.86 -5.37 3.94
C PHE A 152 14.69 -5.62 5.43
N LYS A 153 14.45 -4.57 6.18
CA LYS A 153 14.26 -4.62 7.63
C LYS A 153 13.04 -3.81 8.02
N MET A 154 12.15 -4.41 8.80
CA MET A 154 11.14 -3.63 9.50
C MET A 154 11.82 -2.60 10.40
N PRO A 155 11.30 -1.37 10.49
CA PRO A 155 11.86 -0.34 11.36
C PRO A 155 11.91 -0.79 12.84
N LYS A 156 12.72 -0.10 13.63
CA LYS A 156 12.65 -0.23 15.07
C LYS A 156 11.58 0.71 15.61
N ASP A 157 10.56 0.15 16.22
CA ASP A 157 9.52 0.92 16.87
C ASP A 157 9.65 0.87 18.41
N THR A 158 9.23 1.94 19.07
CA THR A 158 9.14 2.02 20.53
C THR A 158 7.95 1.25 21.09
N ILE A 159 6.97 0.92 20.24
CA ILE A 159 5.74 0.20 20.58
C ILE A 159 5.69 -1.11 19.79
N LYS A 160 5.51 -2.20 20.50
CA LYS A 160 5.34 -3.52 19.89
C LYS A 160 4.01 -3.64 19.13
N ASP A 161 4.01 -4.48 18.11
CA ASP A 161 2.81 -4.94 17.38
C ASP A 161 2.00 -3.79 16.77
N ARG A 162 2.71 -2.77 16.28
CA ARG A 162 2.09 -1.59 15.64
C ARG A 162 2.58 -1.32 14.23
N GLU A 163 3.47 -2.15 13.71
CA GLU A 163 3.93 -2.09 12.34
C GLU A 163 3.30 -3.20 11.51
N ILE A 164 2.92 -2.87 10.29
CA ILE A 164 2.28 -3.77 9.32
C ILE A 164 3.03 -3.60 8.01
N LEU A 165 3.43 -4.69 7.37
CA LEU A 165 4.05 -4.63 6.05
C LEU A 165 2.99 -4.31 4.98
N SER A 166 3.28 -3.35 4.11
CA SER A 166 2.48 -3.02 2.93
C SER A 166 3.13 -3.56 1.67
N VAL A 167 2.35 -4.29 0.87
CA VAL A 167 2.70 -4.77 -0.46
C VAL A 167 1.51 -4.60 -1.41
N HIS A 168 1.77 -4.65 -2.71
CA HIS A 168 0.74 -4.60 -3.76
C HIS A 168 0.71 -5.88 -4.58
N TYR A 169 -0.40 -6.13 -5.29
CA TYR A 169 -0.55 -7.31 -6.13
C TYR A 169 -1.19 -6.98 -7.48
N TYR A 170 -0.39 -7.03 -8.54
CA TYR A 170 -0.83 -6.81 -9.93
C TYR A 170 -0.29 -7.90 -10.87
N THR A 171 -0.38 -9.18 -10.44
CA THR A 171 0.13 -10.33 -11.20
C THR A 171 -1.03 -11.21 -11.72
N PRO A 172 -1.04 -11.56 -13.02
CA PRO A 172 -0.08 -11.16 -14.05
C PRO A 172 -0.33 -9.71 -14.55
N TRP A 173 0.73 -8.98 -14.82
CA TRP A 173 0.69 -7.58 -15.25
C TRP A 173 -0.20 -7.33 -16.45
N GLN A 174 -0.20 -8.28 -17.42
CA GLN A 174 -0.98 -8.20 -18.64
C GLN A 174 -2.49 -8.22 -18.40
N PHE A 175 -2.95 -8.92 -17.37
CA PHE A 175 -4.36 -8.96 -16.97
C PHE A 175 -4.71 -7.80 -16.03
N CYS A 176 -3.83 -7.51 -15.08
CA CYS A 176 -4.14 -6.55 -14.02
C CYS A 176 -4.02 -5.09 -14.49
N THR A 177 -3.11 -4.78 -15.42
CA THR A 177 -2.73 -3.39 -15.71
C THR A 177 -2.81 -3.02 -17.19
N THR A 178 -2.19 -3.80 -18.08
CA THR A 178 -2.05 -3.41 -19.50
C THR A 178 -3.23 -3.84 -20.39
N ASN A 179 -4.14 -4.66 -19.89
CA ASN A 179 -5.28 -5.24 -20.63
C ASN A 179 -4.88 -6.02 -21.88
N GLN A 180 -3.63 -6.51 -21.94
CA GLN A 180 -3.14 -7.35 -23.03
C GLN A 180 -3.61 -8.80 -22.89
N GLN A 181 -4.14 -9.16 -21.75
CA GLN A 181 -4.75 -10.45 -21.45
C GLN A 181 -6.18 -10.25 -20.97
N ASN A 182 -7.15 -10.73 -21.74
CA ASN A 182 -8.57 -10.52 -21.43
C ASN A 182 -9.17 -11.54 -20.45
N THR A 183 -8.57 -12.73 -20.33
CA THR A 183 -9.09 -13.81 -19.48
C THR A 183 -8.06 -14.26 -18.46
N TRP A 184 -8.56 -14.69 -17.29
CA TRP A 184 -7.74 -15.22 -16.19
C TRP A 184 -8.41 -16.46 -15.58
N GLY A 185 -7.63 -17.34 -14.99
CA GLY A 185 -8.10 -18.45 -14.18
C GLY A 185 -7.66 -19.83 -14.68
N SER A 186 -6.57 -19.91 -15.44
CA SER A 186 -5.88 -21.19 -15.68
C SER A 186 -5.32 -21.75 -14.36
N LYS A 187 -4.97 -23.03 -14.36
CA LYS A 187 -4.35 -23.68 -13.18
C LYS A 187 -3.02 -23.03 -12.81
N GLU A 188 -2.27 -22.64 -13.82
CA GLU A 188 -0.96 -22.01 -13.71
C GLU A 188 -1.06 -20.61 -13.09
N GLU A 189 -2.04 -19.81 -13.53
CA GLU A 189 -2.28 -18.47 -13.00
C GLU A 189 -2.78 -18.49 -11.55
N ILE A 190 -3.68 -19.41 -11.22
CA ILE A 190 -4.14 -19.63 -9.85
C ILE A 190 -2.96 -20.07 -8.96
N LYS A 191 -2.13 -20.99 -9.47
CA LYS A 191 -0.93 -21.42 -8.75
C LYS A 191 0.03 -20.27 -8.51
N GLN A 192 0.30 -19.44 -9.50
CA GLN A 192 1.18 -18.27 -9.37
C GLN A 192 0.66 -17.31 -8.30
N MET A 193 -0.64 -17.03 -8.29
CA MET A 193 -1.28 -16.23 -7.24
C MET A 193 -1.06 -16.84 -5.85
N HIS A 194 -1.33 -18.13 -5.71
CA HIS A 194 -1.17 -18.84 -4.43
C HIS A 194 0.29 -18.87 -3.98
N ASP A 195 1.25 -19.12 -4.87
CA ASP A 195 2.67 -19.17 -4.55
C ASP A 195 3.15 -17.82 -3.97
N LEU A 196 2.74 -16.68 -4.53
CA LEU A 196 3.10 -15.34 -4.02
C LEU A 196 2.47 -15.06 -2.65
N ILE A 197 1.20 -15.42 -2.45
CA ILE A 197 0.53 -15.24 -1.15
C ILE A 197 1.13 -16.20 -0.11
N ASP A 198 1.48 -17.43 -0.48
CA ASP A 198 2.16 -18.40 0.40
C ASP A 198 3.57 -17.92 0.77
N GLN A 199 4.26 -17.21 -0.12
CA GLN A 199 5.54 -16.57 0.18
C GLN A 199 5.35 -15.49 1.26
N LEU A 200 4.35 -14.61 1.16
CA LEU A 200 4.01 -13.63 2.19
C LEU A 200 3.67 -14.31 3.53
N ASP A 201 2.83 -15.33 3.50
CA ASP A 201 2.47 -16.11 4.71
C ASP A 201 3.70 -16.68 5.39
N LYS A 202 4.56 -17.35 4.63
CA LYS A 202 5.79 -17.98 5.15
C LYS A 202 6.80 -16.97 5.66
N THR A 203 7.02 -15.91 4.89
CA THR A 203 8.10 -14.92 5.15
C THR A 203 7.71 -13.90 6.21
N CYS A 204 6.42 -13.55 6.30
CA CYS A 204 5.92 -12.49 7.15
C CYS A 204 4.92 -13.00 8.19
N VAL A 205 3.72 -13.44 7.79
CA VAL A 205 2.62 -13.72 8.73
C VAL A 205 2.99 -14.76 9.77
N LYS A 206 3.61 -15.88 9.37
CA LYS A 206 4.10 -16.93 10.28
C LYS A 206 5.28 -16.51 11.16
N LYS A 207 5.87 -15.36 10.90
CA LYS A 207 6.92 -14.73 11.71
C LYS A 207 6.40 -13.52 12.49
N GLU A 208 5.08 -13.43 12.65
CA GLU A 208 4.40 -12.37 13.42
C GLU A 208 4.57 -10.97 12.84
N ILE A 209 4.86 -10.87 11.53
CA ILE A 209 4.82 -9.60 10.79
C ILE A 209 3.45 -9.54 10.09
N PRO A 210 2.50 -8.71 10.56
CA PRO A 210 1.22 -8.53 9.89
C PRO A 210 1.42 -7.96 8.48
N VAL A 211 0.54 -8.31 7.55
CA VAL A 211 0.61 -7.86 6.16
C VAL A 211 -0.73 -7.29 5.72
N ILE A 212 -0.67 -6.18 5.00
CA ILE A 212 -1.77 -5.65 4.21
C ILE A 212 -1.33 -5.62 2.75
N VAL A 213 -2.18 -6.12 1.84
CA VAL A 213 -2.06 -5.84 0.41
C VAL A 213 -2.81 -4.52 0.16
N GLY A 214 -2.04 -3.41 0.13
CA GLY A 214 -2.58 -2.05 0.03
C GLY A 214 -3.29 -1.79 -1.29
N GLU A 215 -2.88 -2.50 -2.34
CA GLU A 215 -3.52 -2.46 -3.65
C GLU A 215 -3.51 -3.83 -4.31
N TYR A 216 -4.64 -4.21 -4.89
CA TYR A 216 -4.74 -5.23 -5.92
C TYR A 216 -5.78 -4.78 -6.94
N GLY A 217 -5.67 -5.21 -8.17
CA GLY A 217 -6.62 -4.77 -9.19
C GLY A 217 -6.60 -5.59 -10.46
N PHE A 218 -7.51 -5.25 -11.33
CA PHE A 218 -7.65 -5.82 -12.68
C PHE A 218 -8.22 -4.76 -13.62
N GLY A 219 -7.86 -4.85 -14.89
CA GLY A 219 -8.37 -3.97 -15.91
C GLY A 219 -9.79 -4.30 -16.36
N PRO A 220 -10.35 -3.57 -17.34
CA PRO A 220 -11.67 -3.80 -17.90
C PRO A 220 -11.66 -5.03 -18.85
N ASN A 221 -11.36 -6.18 -18.30
CA ASN A 221 -11.25 -7.47 -19.01
C ASN A 221 -12.57 -8.25 -18.97
N ASP A 222 -12.56 -9.53 -19.39
CA ASP A 222 -13.72 -10.42 -19.30
C ASP A 222 -14.35 -10.40 -17.90
N PRO A 223 -15.64 -10.04 -17.78
CA PRO A 223 -16.30 -9.88 -16.47
C PRO A 223 -16.26 -11.11 -15.57
N ALA A 224 -16.35 -12.31 -16.16
CA ALA A 224 -16.28 -13.56 -15.40
C ALA A 224 -14.87 -13.80 -14.86
N SER A 225 -13.84 -13.51 -15.67
CA SER A 225 -12.43 -13.58 -15.24
C SER A 225 -12.11 -12.57 -14.13
N CYS A 226 -12.60 -11.34 -14.24
CA CYS A 226 -12.40 -10.30 -13.23
C CYS A 226 -13.01 -10.69 -11.88
N ARG A 227 -14.26 -11.16 -11.86
CA ARG A 227 -14.88 -11.67 -10.63
C ARG A 227 -14.14 -12.86 -10.04
N TYR A 228 -13.77 -13.81 -10.91
CA TYR A 228 -13.07 -15.01 -10.50
C TYR A 228 -11.69 -14.71 -9.92
N PHE A 229 -10.95 -13.79 -10.53
CA PHE A 229 -9.68 -13.27 -10.00
C PHE A 229 -9.87 -12.64 -8.62
N ALA A 230 -10.76 -11.67 -8.51
CA ALA A 230 -10.99 -10.94 -7.27
C ALA A 230 -11.44 -11.87 -6.12
N GLU A 231 -12.36 -12.81 -6.40
CA GLU A 231 -12.85 -13.76 -5.39
C GLU A 231 -11.74 -14.72 -4.93
N ASN A 232 -10.93 -15.25 -5.85
CA ASN A 232 -9.79 -16.11 -5.52
C ASN A 232 -8.74 -15.35 -4.69
N PHE A 233 -8.36 -14.16 -5.14
CA PHE A 233 -7.36 -13.36 -4.45
C PHE A 233 -7.79 -13.00 -3.03
N VAL A 234 -8.98 -12.44 -2.87
CA VAL A 234 -9.49 -12.03 -1.56
C VAL A 234 -9.71 -13.23 -0.64
N LYS A 235 -10.24 -14.34 -1.17
CA LYS A 235 -10.41 -15.56 -0.37
C LYS A 235 -9.08 -16.10 0.14
N TYR A 236 -8.08 -16.17 -0.73
CA TYR A 236 -6.80 -16.76 -0.36
C TYR A 236 -6.00 -15.88 0.61
N THR A 237 -6.01 -14.55 0.41
CA THR A 237 -5.40 -13.59 1.34
C THR A 237 -6.12 -13.58 2.69
N TYR A 238 -7.46 -13.56 2.67
CA TYR A 238 -8.28 -13.58 3.88
C TYR A 238 -8.06 -14.83 4.73
N ASP A 239 -7.96 -16.02 4.10
CA ASP A 239 -7.68 -17.28 4.81
C ASP A 239 -6.29 -17.30 5.47
N LYS A 240 -5.37 -16.46 5.03
CA LYS A 240 -4.04 -16.24 5.63
C LYS A 240 -4.02 -15.12 6.66
N GLY A 241 -5.14 -14.44 6.92
CA GLY A 241 -5.22 -13.29 7.81
C GLY A 241 -4.62 -12.00 7.22
N ILE A 242 -4.51 -11.93 5.89
CA ILE A 242 -4.01 -10.77 5.14
C ILE A 242 -5.20 -9.96 4.63
N ALA A 243 -5.31 -8.70 5.03
CA ALA A 243 -6.29 -7.77 4.47
C ALA A 243 -5.83 -7.28 3.09
N SER A 244 -6.79 -7.05 2.18
CA SER A 244 -6.48 -6.57 0.83
C SER A 244 -7.45 -5.49 0.37
N PHE A 245 -6.95 -4.51 -0.39
CA PHE A 245 -7.70 -3.37 -0.86
C PHE A 245 -7.76 -3.36 -2.39
N LEU A 246 -8.99 -3.35 -2.93
CA LEU A 246 -9.21 -3.24 -4.36
C LEU A 246 -8.90 -1.81 -4.82
N TRP A 247 -7.98 -1.69 -5.78
CA TRP A 247 -7.71 -0.41 -6.42
C TRP A 247 -8.91 0.06 -7.25
N ASP A 248 -9.37 1.28 -6.97
CA ASP A 248 -10.43 1.94 -7.73
C ASP A 248 -10.14 3.44 -7.93
N ASN A 249 -9.71 3.79 -9.13
CA ASN A 249 -9.58 5.18 -9.60
C ASN A 249 -10.84 5.66 -10.34
N GLY A 250 -11.97 4.95 -10.22
CA GLY A 250 -13.21 5.14 -10.97
C GLY A 250 -13.45 4.08 -12.04
N GLU A 251 -12.54 3.10 -12.18
CA GLU A 251 -12.69 2.00 -13.13
C GLU A 251 -13.66 0.93 -12.64
N GLN A 252 -13.71 0.69 -11.32
CA GLN A 252 -14.57 -0.34 -10.71
C GLN A 252 -15.91 0.22 -10.24
N TYR A 253 -15.92 1.44 -9.72
CA TYR A 253 -17.11 2.10 -9.20
C TYR A 253 -17.44 3.38 -9.98
N ASP A 254 -18.66 3.45 -10.53
CA ASP A 254 -19.16 4.67 -11.18
C ASP A 254 -19.66 5.66 -10.11
N ARG A 255 -18.83 6.67 -9.83
CA ARG A 255 -19.14 7.68 -8.79
C ARG A 255 -20.29 8.60 -9.15
N THR A 256 -20.62 8.69 -10.45
CA THR A 256 -21.76 9.50 -10.92
C THR A 256 -23.08 8.75 -10.77
N LYS A 257 -23.07 7.47 -11.13
CA LYS A 257 -24.25 6.59 -11.01
C LYS A 257 -24.38 5.94 -9.64
N MET A 258 -23.34 6.03 -8.79
CA MET A 258 -23.28 5.41 -7.48
C MET A 258 -23.46 3.88 -7.54
N GLU A 259 -22.84 3.22 -8.54
CA GLU A 259 -22.97 1.78 -8.77
C GLU A 259 -21.64 1.12 -9.14
N TRP A 260 -21.49 -0.15 -8.79
CA TRP A 260 -20.36 -0.96 -9.20
C TRP A 260 -20.53 -1.35 -10.68
N LYS A 261 -19.50 -1.09 -11.49
CA LYS A 261 -19.52 -1.40 -12.94
C LYS A 261 -19.50 -2.89 -13.22
N LEU A 262 -18.84 -3.67 -12.37
CA LEU A 262 -18.79 -5.13 -12.50
C LEU A 262 -19.88 -5.78 -11.62
N ASN A 263 -20.94 -6.22 -12.27
CA ASN A 263 -22.06 -6.91 -11.60
C ASN A 263 -21.57 -8.15 -10.82
N GLY A 264 -22.04 -8.31 -9.59
CA GLY A 264 -21.71 -9.45 -8.73
C GLY A 264 -20.32 -9.41 -8.08
N LEU A 265 -19.51 -8.36 -8.32
CA LEU A 265 -18.19 -8.22 -7.69
C LEU A 265 -18.31 -8.18 -6.16
N ILE A 266 -19.17 -7.32 -5.62
CA ILE A 266 -19.33 -7.16 -4.17
C ILE A 266 -19.83 -8.45 -3.51
N ASP A 267 -20.73 -9.19 -4.16
CA ASP A 267 -21.20 -10.48 -3.65
C ASP A 267 -20.08 -11.52 -3.64
N ALA A 268 -19.20 -11.50 -4.65
CA ALA A 268 -18.01 -12.35 -4.69
C ALA A 268 -17.05 -12.02 -3.53
N LEU A 269 -16.75 -10.74 -3.30
CA LEU A 269 -15.89 -10.30 -2.19
C LEU A 269 -16.48 -10.62 -0.81
N LYS A 270 -17.80 -10.44 -0.63
CA LYS A 270 -18.50 -10.83 0.61
C LYS A 270 -18.43 -12.34 0.85
N ARG A 271 -18.57 -13.16 -0.20
CA ARG A 271 -18.39 -14.62 -0.07
C ARG A 271 -16.96 -14.95 0.33
N ALA A 272 -15.97 -14.31 -0.31
CA ALA A 272 -14.55 -14.53 -0.05
C ALA A 272 -14.17 -14.31 1.43
N THR A 273 -14.82 -13.35 2.10
CA THR A 273 -14.56 -12.99 3.51
C THR A 273 -15.53 -13.62 4.51
N SER A 274 -16.33 -14.61 4.10
CA SER A 274 -17.41 -15.18 4.93
C SER A 274 -16.99 -16.26 5.93
N HIS A 275 -15.70 -16.58 6.07
CA HIS A 275 -15.17 -17.71 6.85
C HIS A 275 -15.70 -19.10 6.45
N LYS A 276 -16.43 -19.20 5.35
CA LYS A 276 -17.00 -20.47 4.87
C LYS A 276 -16.06 -21.14 3.88
N SER A 277 -15.98 -22.46 3.97
CA SER A 277 -15.34 -23.26 2.93
C SER A 277 -16.31 -23.48 1.77
N TYR A 278 -15.90 -23.14 0.56
CA TYR A 278 -16.67 -23.35 -0.66
C TYR A 278 -15.74 -23.39 -1.88
N THR A 279 -16.26 -23.89 -2.99
CA THR A 279 -15.53 -23.91 -4.26
C THR A 279 -15.86 -22.65 -5.06
N ILE A 280 -14.83 -21.91 -5.44
CA ILE A 280 -14.97 -20.73 -6.30
C ILE A 280 -15.10 -21.24 -7.75
N ASN A 281 -16.18 -20.85 -8.43
CA ASN A 281 -16.45 -21.23 -9.80
C ASN A 281 -16.42 -19.99 -10.71
N LYS A 282 -15.72 -20.09 -11.82
CA LYS A 282 -15.74 -19.07 -12.87
C LYS A 282 -17.12 -19.11 -13.56
N LYS A 283 -17.93 -18.06 -13.38
CA LYS A 283 -19.29 -17.94 -13.95
C LYS A 283 -19.41 -16.66 -14.76
#